data_2addd0fb501d5b0af26c81a84e3202aa
#
_entry.id   2addd0fb501d5b0af26c81a84e3202aa
#
_cell.length_a   1.000
_cell.length_b   1.000
_cell.length_c   1.000
_cell.angle_alpha   90.00
_cell.angle_beta   90.00
_cell.angle_gamma   90.00
#
_symmetry.space_group_name_H-M   'P 1'
#
loop_
_entity.id
_entity.type
_entity.pdbx_description
1 polymer ?
#
loop_
_entity_poly.entity_id
_entity_poly.type
_entity_poly.pdbx_seq_one_letter_code
_entity_poly.pdbx_strand_id
1 'polypeptide(L)'
;MWGWGSVIADEFNLNKISVENRAMAGRSARTFLDEGRWDKVYNALQPGDFVLIQFGHNDAGDINKGKARAELRGSGDESKVFLMEKTGKYQVVYTFGWYLRKFIMDVQEKGAIPIVLSHTPRNKWKDGKIERNTESFGKWTREAAEATGAYFIDLNKISADKLEKKGVKKAAAYYNHDHTHTSLKGAHMNAKSIAEGL
;
A
#
# COMPACT_ATOMS: atom_id res chain seq x y z
N MET A 1 -2.25 -2.67 -16.77
CA MET A 1 -1.43 -2.63 -15.55
C MET A 1 -1.90 -3.70 -14.60
N TRP A 2 -1.00 -4.26 -13.81
CA TRP A 2 -1.28 -5.37 -12.91
C TRP A 2 -0.76 -5.03 -11.51
N GLY A 3 -1.57 -5.19 -10.49
CA GLY A 3 -1.13 -5.15 -9.10
C GLY A 3 -0.81 -6.57 -8.62
N TRP A 4 0.05 -6.71 -7.61
CA TRP A 4 0.36 -8.01 -7.00
C TRP A 4 -0.89 -8.72 -6.45
N GLY A 5 -1.88 -7.96 -5.95
CA GLY A 5 -3.14 -8.55 -5.46
C GLY A 5 -3.93 -9.31 -6.51
N SER A 6 -3.70 -9.06 -7.81
CA SER A 6 -4.38 -9.79 -8.89
C SER A 6 -3.80 -11.18 -9.16
N VAL A 7 -2.61 -11.46 -8.63
CA VAL A 7 -1.87 -12.71 -8.91
C VAL A 7 -1.33 -13.37 -7.64
N ILE A 8 -1.54 -12.80 -6.46
CA ILE A 8 -0.98 -13.34 -5.22
C ILE A 8 -1.58 -14.70 -4.84
N ALA A 9 -2.77 -15.01 -5.32
CA ALA A 9 -3.40 -16.32 -5.14
C ALA A 9 -2.52 -17.47 -5.66
N ASP A 10 -1.71 -17.22 -6.69
CA ASP A 10 -0.81 -18.21 -7.29
C ASP A 10 0.33 -18.63 -6.34
N GLU A 11 0.61 -17.85 -5.30
CA GLU A 11 1.64 -18.15 -4.31
C GLU A 11 1.13 -19.00 -3.13
N PHE A 12 -0.16 -19.36 -3.10
CA PHE A 12 -0.80 -20.05 -1.98
C PHE A 12 -1.50 -21.35 -2.40
N ASN A 13 -1.66 -22.24 -1.43
CA ASN A 13 -2.46 -23.46 -1.62
C ASN A 13 -3.96 -23.16 -1.45
N LEU A 14 -4.65 -22.96 -2.58
CA LEU A 14 -6.06 -22.60 -2.61
C LEU A 14 -7.03 -23.71 -2.13
N ASN A 15 -6.52 -24.92 -1.83
CA ASN A 15 -7.30 -25.95 -1.13
C ASN A 15 -7.39 -25.68 0.37
N LYS A 16 -6.57 -24.76 0.91
CA LYS A 16 -6.50 -24.45 2.34
C LYS A 16 -6.99 -23.04 2.67
N ILE A 17 -6.84 -22.11 1.72
CA ILE A 17 -7.22 -20.70 1.91
C ILE A 17 -7.94 -20.17 0.67
N SER A 18 -8.76 -19.15 0.86
CA SER A 18 -9.28 -18.31 -0.22
C SER A 18 -8.55 -16.97 -0.24
N VAL A 19 -8.40 -16.37 -1.41
CA VAL A 19 -7.76 -15.06 -1.57
C VAL A 19 -8.73 -14.10 -2.23
N GLU A 20 -8.97 -12.97 -1.60
CA GLU A 20 -9.84 -11.94 -2.10
C GLU A 20 -9.08 -10.62 -2.31
N ASN A 21 -9.09 -10.09 -3.53
CA ASN A 21 -8.47 -8.82 -3.86
C ASN A 21 -9.51 -7.67 -3.82
N ARG A 22 -9.43 -6.84 -2.80
CA ARG A 22 -10.29 -5.65 -2.61
C ARG A 22 -9.62 -4.34 -3.01
N ALA A 23 -8.38 -4.40 -3.53
CA ALA A 23 -7.64 -3.20 -3.93
C ALA A 23 -8.34 -2.46 -5.09
N MET A 24 -8.25 -1.13 -5.07
CA MET A 24 -8.78 -0.27 -6.11
C MET A 24 -7.69 0.68 -6.62
N ALA A 25 -7.46 0.65 -7.94
CA ALA A 25 -6.48 1.51 -8.57
C ALA A 25 -6.78 3.01 -8.34
N GLY A 26 -5.73 3.80 -8.14
CA GLY A 26 -5.83 5.25 -8.00
C GLY A 26 -6.32 5.75 -6.65
N ARG A 27 -6.46 4.89 -5.63
CA ARG A 27 -6.85 5.29 -4.27
C ARG A 27 -5.64 5.41 -3.37
N SER A 28 -5.68 6.44 -2.54
CA SER A 28 -4.85 6.59 -1.36
C SER A 28 -5.53 5.92 -0.15
N ALA A 29 -4.84 5.84 0.98
CA ALA A 29 -5.44 5.33 2.22
C ALA A 29 -6.69 6.14 2.59
N ARG A 30 -6.60 7.49 2.57
CA ARG A 30 -7.74 8.37 2.83
C ARG A 30 -8.91 8.11 1.89
N THR A 31 -8.67 8.14 0.57
CA THR A 31 -9.78 8.01 -0.39
C THR A 31 -10.39 6.62 -0.41
N PHE A 32 -9.64 5.59 -0.04
CA PHE A 32 -10.17 4.24 0.15
C PHE A 32 -11.15 4.17 1.32
N LEU A 33 -10.86 4.90 2.41
CA LEU A 33 -11.77 5.07 3.55
C LEU A 33 -12.98 5.93 3.17
N ASP A 34 -12.75 7.13 2.63
CA ASP A 34 -13.79 8.12 2.32
C ASP A 34 -14.85 7.62 1.32
N GLU A 35 -14.47 6.73 0.39
CA GLU A 35 -15.37 6.12 -0.58
C GLU A 35 -16.16 4.91 -0.03
N GLY A 36 -16.05 4.61 1.27
CA GLY A 36 -16.71 3.46 1.90
C GLY A 36 -16.19 2.10 1.40
N ARG A 37 -14.98 2.08 0.81
CA ARG A 37 -14.36 0.82 0.33
C ARG A 37 -13.83 0.01 1.48
N TRP A 38 -13.28 0.69 2.49
CA TRP A 38 -12.82 0.04 3.70
C TRP A 38 -13.96 -0.62 4.47
N ASP A 39 -15.13 0.03 4.54
CA ASP A 39 -16.31 -0.53 5.22
C ASP A 39 -16.71 -1.89 4.63
N LYS A 40 -16.56 -2.07 3.32
CA LYS A 40 -16.83 -3.35 2.65
C LYS A 40 -15.83 -4.44 3.05
N VAL A 41 -14.56 -4.06 3.27
CA VAL A 41 -13.54 -4.98 3.79
C VAL A 41 -13.87 -5.33 5.23
N TYR A 42 -14.00 -4.32 6.09
CA TYR A 42 -14.29 -4.46 7.51
C TYR A 42 -15.51 -5.35 7.80
N ASN A 43 -16.61 -5.13 7.06
CA ASN A 43 -17.85 -5.90 7.24
C ASN A 43 -17.74 -7.36 6.77
N ALA A 44 -16.79 -7.68 5.90
CA ALA A 44 -16.58 -9.04 5.40
C ALA A 44 -15.61 -9.86 6.27
N LEU A 45 -14.75 -9.19 7.08
CA LEU A 45 -13.72 -9.84 7.89
C LEU A 45 -14.29 -10.81 8.91
N GLN A 46 -13.60 -11.92 9.04
CA GLN A 46 -13.86 -12.96 10.06
C GLN A 46 -12.62 -13.14 10.95
N PRO A 47 -12.79 -13.60 12.19
CA PRO A 47 -11.66 -13.97 13.03
C PRO A 47 -10.75 -14.99 12.35
N GLY A 48 -9.44 -14.74 12.38
CA GLY A 48 -8.43 -15.59 11.75
C GLY A 48 -8.10 -15.24 10.30
N ASP A 49 -8.80 -14.29 9.67
CA ASP A 49 -8.44 -13.78 8.35
C ASP A 49 -7.09 -13.03 8.39
N PHE A 50 -6.33 -13.10 7.30
CA PHE A 50 -5.13 -12.29 7.09
C PHE A 50 -5.43 -11.13 6.15
N VAL A 51 -5.05 -9.91 6.52
CA VAL A 51 -5.30 -8.71 5.70
C VAL A 51 -3.99 -8.06 5.29
N LEU A 52 -3.65 -8.15 4.02
CA LEU A 52 -2.48 -7.51 3.42
C LEU A 52 -2.82 -6.06 3.04
N ILE A 53 -2.21 -5.09 3.71
CA ILE A 53 -2.50 -3.65 3.55
C ILE A 53 -1.31 -2.95 2.90
N GLN A 54 -1.54 -2.30 1.75
CA GLN A 54 -0.50 -1.51 1.06
C GLN A 54 -1.06 -0.22 0.46
N PHE A 55 -0.49 0.91 0.87
CA PHE A 55 -0.73 2.24 0.31
C PHE A 55 0.60 3.00 0.12
N GLY A 56 0.58 4.22 -0.46
CA GLY A 56 1.74 5.08 -0.61
C GLY A 56 1.91 5.71 -1.99
N HIS A 57 1.45 5.09 -3.08
CA HIS A 57 1.64 5.62 -4.42
C HIS A 57 0.75 6.80 -4.78
N ASN A 58 -0.46 6.87 -4.20
CA ASN A 58 -1.45 7.91 -4.46
C ASN A 58 -1.61 8.90 -3.29
N ASP A 59 -0.83 8.72 -2.26
CA ASP A 59 -0.95 9.34 -0.95
C ASP A 59 -0.15 10.66 -0.85
N ALA A 60 0.58 11.00 -1.91
CA ALA A 60 1.28 12.27 -2.06
C ALA A 60 0.56 13.21 -3.05
N GLY A 61 0.85 14.51 -2.93
CA GLY A 61 0.34 15.54 -3.82
C GLY A 61 -0.68 16.45 -3.15
N ASP A 62 -1.70 16.85 -3.90
CA ASP A 62 -2.72 17.78 -3.41
C ASP A 62 -3.75 17.09 -2.50
N ILE A 63 -4.01 17.72 -1.35
CA ILE A 63 -4.98 17.24 -0.37
C ILE A 63 -6.41 17.64 -0.74
N ASN A 64 -6.63 18.89 -1.18
CA ASN A 64 -7.97 19.46 -1.34
C ASN A 64 -8.32 19.91 -2.75
N LYS A 65 -7.37 19.86 -3.70
CA LYS A 65 -7.57 20.29 -5.09
C LYS A 65 -7.15 19.21 -6.09
N GLY A 66 -7.48 19.41 -7.37
CA GLY A 66 -7.19 18.46 -8.41
C GLY A 66 -7.77 17.07 -8.12
N LYS A 67 -6.92 16.04 -8.05
CA LYS A 67 -7.35 14.67 -7.67
C LYS A 67 -7.69 14.54 -6.18
N ALA A 68 -7.23 15.47 -5.34
CA ALA A 68 -7.52 15.56 -3.92
C ALA A 68 -7.39 14.23 -3.15
N ARG A 69 -6.27 13.53 -3.34
CA ARG A 69 -6.06 12.18 -2.78
C ARG A 69 -5.09 12.12 -1.61
N ALA A 70 -4.19 13.11 -1.50
CA ALA A 70 -3.14 13.10 -0.50
C ALA A 70 -3.68 13.23 0.94
N GLU A 71 -2.86 12.78 1.87
CA GLU A 71 -3.00 12.97 3.30
C GLU A 71 -1.95 13.95 3.83
N LEU A 72 -2.01 14.27 5.12
CA LEU A 72 -0.89 14.89 5.81
C LEU A 72 0.28 13.91 5.86
N ARG A 73 1.48 14.45 5.75
CA ARG A 73 2.71 13.66 5.85
C ARG A 73 2.97 13.31 7.31
N GLY A 74 3.47 12.09 7.55
CA GLY A 74 3.81 11.65 8.90
C GLY A 74 3.06 10.41 9.33
N SER A 75 3.39 9.96 10.54
CA SER A 75 2.79 8.79 11.21
C SER A 75 2.08 9.12 12.51
N GLY A 76 2.06 10.40 12.94
CA GLY A 76 1.39 10.87 14.15
C GLY A 76 -0.14 11.00 14.01
N ASP A 77 -0.76 11.67 14.99
CA ASP A 77 -2.22 11.86 15.07
C ASP A 77 -2.67 13.24 14.59
N GLU A 78 -1.77 14.00 13.98
CA GLU A 78 -2.07 15.33 13.50
C GLU A 78 -3.16 15.29 12.45
N SER A 79 -4.03 16.29 12.52
CA SER A 79 -5.11 16.50 11.56
C SER A 79 -5.25 17.97 11.20
N LYS A 80 -5.84 18.23 10.04
CA LYS A 80 -6.15 19.59 9.59
C LYS A 80 -7.45 19.60 8.80
N VAL A 81 -8.23 20.66 8.95
CA VAL A 81 -9.45 20.88 8.19
C VAL A 81 -9.11 21.53 6.85
N PHE A 82 -9.64 20.98 5.76
CA PHE A 82 -9.51 21.51 4.41
C PHE A 82 -10.88 21.76 3.79
N LEU A 83 -11.03 22.87 3.09
CA LEU A 83 -12.14 23.08 2.17
C LEU A 83 -11.82 22.34 0.86
N MET A 84 -12.59 21.33 0.53
CA MET A 84 -12.40 20.50 -0.68
C MET A 84 -12.94 21.23 -1.89
N GLU A 85 -12.09 21.64 -2.83
CA GLU A 85 -12.48 22.42 -4.02
C GLU A 85 -13.60 21.78 -4.85
N LYS A 86 -13.52 20.46 -5.04
CA LYS A 86 -14.48 19.73 -5.86
C LYS A 86 -15.89 19.67 -5.28
N THR A 87 -16.01 19.64 -3.97
CA THR A 87 -17.30 19.43 -3.28
C THR A 87 -17.81 20.65 -2.55
N GLY A 88 -16.96 21.66 -2.30
CA GLY A 88 -17.26 22.82 -1.45
C GLY A 88 -17.49 22.46 0.02
N LYS A 89 -17.11 21.26 0.46
CA LYS A 89 -17.31 20.78 1.84
C LYS A 89 -15.99 20.81 2.60
N TYR A 90 -16.08 21.07 3.89
CA TYR A 90 -14.95 20.90 4.80
C TYR A 90 -14.73 19.43 5.13
N GLN A 91 -13.46 19.01 5.17
CA GLN A 91 -13.04 17.66 5.54
C GLN A 91 -11.86 17.73 6.49
N VAL A 92 -11.90 16.92 7.54
CA VAL A 92 -10.74 16.68 8.40
C VAL A 92 -9.85 15.65 7.70
N VAL A 93 -8.57 15.99 7.54
CA VAL A 93 -7.56 15.11 6.93
C VAL A 93 -6.48 14.83 7.97
N TYR A 94 -6.21 13.58 8.18
CA TYR A 94 -5.20 13.08 9.11
C TYR A 94 -3.88 12.75 8.40
N THR A 95 -2.89 12.31 9.17
CA THR A 95 -1.63 11.80 8.61
C THR A 95 -1.83 10.46 7.89
N PHE A 96 -0.92 10.15 6.99
CA PHE A 96 -0.87 8.84 6.34
C PHE A 96 -0.84 7.68 7.34
N GLY A 97 0.00 7.78 8.38
CA GLY A 97 0.09 6.74 9.40
C GLY A 97 -1.16 6.60 10.26
N TRP A 98 -1.92 7.68 10.48
CA TRP A 98 -3.21 7.60 11.15
C TRP A 98 -4.19 6.69 10.38
N TYR A 99 -4.30 6.86 9.05
CA TYR A 99 -5.16 6.00 8.23
C TYR A 99 -4.73 4.54 8.28
N LEU A 100 -3.42 4.28 8.24
CA LEU A 100 -2.91 2.91 8.36
C LEU A 100 -3.23 2.30 9.72
N ARG A 101 -2.99 3.02 10.82
CA ARG A 101 -3.33 2.55 12.18
C ARG A 101 -4.82 2.26 12.31
N LYS A 102 -5.67 3.12 11.74
CA LYS A 102 -7.12 2.85 11.72
C LYS A 102 -7.43 1.50 11.05
N PHE A 103 -6.89 1.25 9.86
CA PHE A 103 -7.11 -0.03 9.18
C PHE A 103 -6.58 -1.21 9.99
N ILE A 104 -5.40 -1.08 10.58
CA ILE A 104 -4.79 -2.12 11.41
C ILE A 104 -5.67 -2.44 12.63
N MET A 105 -6.08 -1.41 13.36
CA MET A 105 -6.90 -1.58 14.56
C MET A 105 -8.27 -2.17 14.23
N ASP A 106 -8.89 -1.76 13.15
CA ASP A 106 -10.17 -2.32 12.68
C ASP A 106 -10.05 -3.82 12.35
N VAL A 107 -8.93 -4.23 11.72
CA VAL A 107 -8.65 -5.65 11.44
C VAL A 107 -8.47 -6.44 12.75
N GLN A 108 -7.71 -5.89 13.69
CA GLN A 108 -7.48 -6.52 15.01
C GLN A 108 -8.78 -6.63 15.82
N GLU A 109 -9.64 -5.60 15.76
CA GLU A 109 -10.97 -5.62 16.42
C GLU A 109 -11.84 -6.78 15.93
N LYS A 110 -11.70 -7.15 14.64
CA LYS A 110 -12.40 -8.31 14.06
C LYS A 110 -11.76 -9.66 14.41
N GLY A 111 -10.68 -9.69 15.19
CA GLY A 111 -9.91 -10.90 15.44
C GLY A 111 -9.14 -11.41 14.22
N ALA A 112 -8.97 -10.57 13.22
CA ALA A 112 -8.17 -10.84 12.03
C ALA A 112 -6.72 -10.34 12.20
N ILE A 113 -5.83 -10.74 11.32
CA ILE A 113 -4.38 -10.51 11.42
C ILE A 113 -3.94 -9.49 10.36
N PRO A 114 -3.60 -8.24 10.74
CA PRO A 114 -3.12 -7.26 9.79
C PRO A 114 -1.63 -7.46 9.47
N ILE A 115 -1.30 -7.40 8.18
CA ILE A 115 0.06 -7.43 7.65
C ILE A 115 0.25 -6.21 6.76
N VAL A 116 1.10 -5.29 7.16
CA VAL A 116 1.30 -4.01 6.47
C VAL A 116 2.53 -4.08 5.59
N LEU A 117 2.40 -3.61 4.36
CA LEU A 117 3.44 -3.69 3.35
C LEU A 117 3.94 -2.28 2.98
N SER A 118 5.26 -2.07 2.97
CA SER A 118 5.79 -0.87 2.32
C SER A 118 5.45 -0.88 0.82
N HIS A 119 5.23 0.29 0.22
CA HIS A 119 4.83 0.38 -1.19
C HIS A 119 5.92 -0.15 -2.13
N THR A 120 5.53 -0.76 -3.26
CA THR A 120 6.48 -1.26 -4.26
C THR A 120 7.38 -0.15 -4.79
N PRO A 121 8.66 -0.42 -5.12
CA PRO A 121 9.55 0.60 -5.67
C PRO A 121 9.06 1.08 -7.04
N ARG A 122 9.37 2.32 -7.38
CA ARG A 122 9.24 2.83 -8.75
C ARG A 122 10.50 2.48 -9.56
N ASN A 123 10.35 2.35 -10.87
CA ASN A 123 11.48 2.13 -11.79
C ASN A 123 12.27 3.44 -11.98
N LYS A 124 12.79 3.97 -10.89
CA LYS A 124 13.64 5.16 -10.84
C LYS A 124 15.00 4.78 -10.28
N TRP A 125 16.05 5.11 -11.02
CA TRP A 125 17.40 4.69 -10.72
C TRP A 125 18.32 5.90 -10.52
N LYS A 126 19.19 5.78 -9.53
CA LYS A 126 20.29 6.68 -9.28
C LYS A 126 21.53 5.86 -8.95
N ASP A 127 22.64 6.10 -9.65
CA ASP A 127 23.93 5.43 -9.44
C ASP A 127 23.83 3.88 -9.37
N GLY A 128 23.02 3.30 -10.26
CA GLY A 128 22.80 1.85 -10.35
C GLY A 128 21.90 1.27 -9.25
N LYS A 129 21.29 2.10 -8.43
CA LYS A 129 20.36 1.73 -7.36
C LYS A 129 18.96 2.27 -7.60
N ILE A 130 17.95 1.54 -7.15
CA ILE A 130 16.56 2.01 -7.16
C ILE A 130 16.32 2.97 -5.99
N GLU A 131 15.61 4.07 -6.27
CA GLU A 131 15.15 5.00 -5.24
C GLU A 131 14.10 4.32 -4.33
N ARG A 132 14.39 4.23 -3.03
CA ARG A 132 13.58 3.44 -2.09
C ARG A 132 12.58 4.24 -1.26
N ASN A 133 12.71 5.57 -1.21
CA ASN A 133 11.85 6.46 -0.40
C ASN A 133 11.71 6.03 1.08
N THR A 134 12.81 5.60 1.69
CA THR A 134 12.85 5.06 3.05
C THR A 134 12.50 6.07 4.14
N GLU A 135 12.61 7.38 3.86
CA GLU A 135 12.35 8.47 4.82
C GLU A 135 10.94 9.06 4.69
N SER A 136 10.03 8.37 4.02
CA SER A 136 8.66 8.83 3.80
C SER A 136 7.64 7.71 4.04
N PHE A 137 6.81 7.38 3.04
CA PHE A 137 5.74 6.39 3.18
C PHE A 137 6.19 5.03 3.71
N GLY A 138 7.37 4.54 3.29
CA GLY A 138 7.93 3.29 3.82
C GLY A 138 8.21 3.35 5.33
N LYS A 139 8.81 4.47 5.80
CA LYS A 139 9.04 4.74 7.22
C LYS A 139 7.72 4.81 7.98
N TRP A 140 6.77 5.63 7.52
CA TRP A 140 5.48 5.81 8.20
C TRP A 140 4.65 4.53 8.23
N THR A 141 4.77 3.66 7.21
CA THR A 141 4.13 2.34 7.20
C THR A 141 4.73 1.46 8.31
N ARG A 142 6.05 1.44 8.45
CA ARG A 142 6.73 0.70 9.52
C ARG A 142 6.32 1.22 10.90
N GLU A 143 6.37 2.54 11.10
CA GLU A 143 6.00 3.17 12.37
C GLU A 143 4.53 2.89 12.75
N ALA A 144 3.61 2.87 11.77
CA ALA A 144 2.22 2.50 12.01
C ALA A 144 2.07 1.03 12.45
N ALA A 145 2.83 0.12 11.85
CA ALA A 145 2.86 -1.29 12.24
C ALA A 145 3.45 -1.47 13.66
N GLU A 146 4.58 -0.84 13.95
CA GLU A 146 5.23 -0.88 15.26
C GLU A 146 4.32 -0.34 16.37
N ALA A 147 3.65 0.80 16.11
CA ALA A 147 2.75 1.43 17.09
C ALA A 147 1.49 0.57 17.41
N THR A 148 1.12 -0.36 16.54
CA THR A 148 -0.08 -1.19 16.67
C THR A 148 0.21 -2.67 16.90
N GLY A 149 1.49 -3.06 16.90
CA GLY A 149 1.90 -4.46 17.00
C GLY A 149 1.55 -5.31 15.79
N ALA A 150 1.32 -4.70 14.62
CA ALA A 150 1.04 -5.41 13.38
C ALA A 150 2.30 -5.97 12.72
N TYR A 151 2.16 -7.01 11.91
CA TYR A 151 3.28 -7.50 11.09
C TYR A 151 3.62 -6.50 9.99
N PHE A 152 4.91 -6.36 9.72
CA PHE A 152 5.43 -5.48 8.67
C PHE A 152 6.31 -6.24 7.69
N ILE A 153 6.05 -6.10 6.40
CA ILE A 153 6.92 -6.60 5.33
C ILE A 153 7.49 -5.43 4.54
N ASP A 154 8.81 -5.29 4.50
CA ASP A 154 9.48 -4.28 3.67
C ASP A 154 9.52 -4.72 2.21
N LEU A 155 8.34 -4.73 1.57
CA LEU A 155 8.19 -5.12 0.17
C LEU A 155 9.01 -4.22 -0.76
N ASN A 156 9.15 -2.93 -0.41
CA ASN A 156 9.98 -1.99 -1.17
C ASN A 156 11.42 -2.50 -1.26
N LYS A 157 12.00 -2.85 -0.10
CA LYS A 157 13.38 -3.37 -0.03
C LYS A 157 13.52 -4.69 -0.80
N ILE A 158 12.64 -5.66 -0.54
CA ILE A 158 12.71 -6.99 -1.17
C ILE A 158 12.62 -6.87 -2.70
N SER A 159 11.65 -6.11 -3.19
CA SER A 159 11.44 -5.93 -4.63
C SER A 159 12.57 -5.11 -5.28
N ALA A 160 13.05 -4.06 -4.63
CA ALA A 160 14.16 -3.26 -5.13
C ALA A 160 15.44 -4.08 -5.23
N ASP A 161 15.78 -4.88 -4.21
CA ASP A 161 16.95 -5.77 -4.23
C ASP A 161 16.88 -6.78 -5.40
N LYS A 162 15.70 -7.34 -5.66
CA LYS A 162 15.50 -8.25 -6.82
C LYS A 162 15.68 -7.54 -8.15
N LEU A 163 15.19 -6.32 -8.30
CA LEU A 163 15.33 -5.53 -9.52
C LEU A 163 16.78 -5.08 -9.74
N GLU A 164 17.46 -4.64 -8.69
CA GLU A 164 18.87 -4.24 -8.74
C GLU A 164 19.77 -5.39 -9.22
N LYS A 165 19.54 -6.62 -8.72
CA LYS A 165 20.25 -7.81 -9.20
C LYS A 165 20.04 -8.09 -10.69
N LYS A 166 18.92 -7.64 -11.28
CA LYS A 166 18.63 -7.78 -12.72
C LYS A 166 19.26 -6.66 -13.55
N GLY A 167 19.53 -5.51 -12.94
CA GLY A 167 20.04 -4.31 -13.58
C GLY A 167 18.97 -3.53 -14.35
N VAL A 168 19.25 -2.27 -14.62
CA VAL A 168 18.32 -1.26 -15.19
C VAL A 168 17.57 -1.76 -16.43
N LYS A 169 18.31 -2.31 -17.40
CA LYS A 169 17.73 -2.77 -18.69
C LYS A 169 16.71 -3.89 -18.50
N LYS A 170 17.02 -4.90 -17.68
CA LYS A 170 16.12 -6.04 -17.45
C LYS A 170 14.98 -5.66 -16.52
N ALA A 171 15.18 -4.75 -15.58
CA ALA A 171 14.16 -4.28 -14.66
C ALA A 171 13.01 -3.54 -15.38
N ALA A 172 13.27 -2.90 -16.51
CA ALA A 172 12.25 -2.22 -17.31
C ALA A 172 11.08 -3.15 -17.70
N ALA A 173 11.33 -4.45 -17.92
CA ALA A 173 10.28 -5.42 -18.27
C ALA A 173 9.30 -5.73 -17.12
N TYR A 174 9.57 -5.30 -15.90
CA TYR A 174 8.72 -5.46 -14.72
C TYR A 174 7.71 -4.30 -14.55
N TYR A 175 7.82 -3.29 -15.40
CA TYR A 175 6.92 -2.15 -15.46
C TYR A 175 6.25 -2.07 -16.82
N ASN A 176 5.13 -1.35 -16.87
CA ASN A 176 4.47 -1.03 -18.14
C ASN A 176 5.18 0.15 -18.83
N HIS A 177 4.44 1.07 -19.40
CA HIS A 177 4.98 2.21 -20.14
C HIS A 177 5.43 3.39 -19.26
N ASP A 178 5.42 3.22 -17.93
CA ASP A 178 5.85 4.24 -16.98
C ASP A 178 6.71 3.63 -15.85
N HIS A 179 7.14 4.47 -14.91
CA HIS A 179 8.00 4.05 -13.81
C HIS A 179 7.23 3.51 -12.58
N THR A 180 5.91 3.49 -12.57
CA THR A 180 5.10 3.19 -11.37
C THR A 180 4.29 1.92 -11.53
N HIS A 181 3.62 1.77 -12.66
CA HIS A 181 2.68 0.69 -12.88
C HIS A 181 3.39 -0.58 -13.37
N THR A 182 3.23 -1.64 -12.60
CA THR A 182 3.87 -2.93 -12.92
C THR A 182 3.20 -3.65 -14.09
N SER A 183 4.02 -4.36 -14.85
CA SER A 183 3.58 -5.38 -15.82
C SER A 183 3.08 -6.62 -15.07
N LEU A 184 2.52 -7.60 -15.78
CA LEU A 184 2.16 -8.89 -15.20
C LEU A 184 3.38 -9.56 -14.54
N LYS A 185 4.54 -9.50 -15.20
CA LYS A 185 5.82 -10.01 -14.67
C LYS A 185 6.22 -9.31 -13.37
N GLY A 186 6.01 -7.98 -13.29
CA GLY A 186 6.25 -7.20 -12.08
C GLY A 186 5.28 -7.55 -10.95
N ALA A 187 4.02 -7.77 -11.28
CA ALA A 187 3.01 -8.20 -10.31
C ALA A 187 3.37 -9.56 -9.68
N HIS A 188 3.72 -10.57 -10.47
CA HIS A 188 4.17 -11.88 -9.95
C HIS A 188 5.44 -11.76 -9.10
N MET A 189 6.43 -10.94 -9.51
CA MET A 189 7.62 -10.73 -8.70
C MET A 189 7.28 -10.14 -7.32
N ASN A 190 6.37 -9.17 -7.28
CA ASN A 190 5.94 -8.57 -6.03
C ASN A 190 5.11 -9.54 -5.17
N ALA A 191 4.20 -10.32 -5.78
CA ALA A 191 3.44 -11.35 -5.09
C ALA A 191 4.37 -12.39 -4.43
N LYS A 192 5.34 -12.90 -5.18
CA LYS A 192 6.36 -13.80 -4.65
C LYS A 192 7.19 -13.16 -3.55
N SER A 193 7.50 -11.86 -3.66
CA SER A 193 8.24 -11.13 -2.63
C SER A 193 7.44 -10.98 -1.33
N ILE A 194 6.12 -10.89 -1.43
CA ILE A 194 5.23 -10.89 -0.25
C ILE A 194 5.20 -12.27 0.38
N ALA A 195 5.01 -13.34 -0.41
CA ALA A 195 4.99 -14.71 0.10
C ALA A 195 6.32 -15.11 0.77
N GLU A 196 7.46 -14.61 0.30
CA GLU A 196 8.77 -14.80 0.95
C GLU A 196 8.92 -14.01 2.25
N GLY A 197 8.14 -12.96 2.44
CA GLY A 197 8.16 -12.12 3.65
C GLY A 197 7.17 -12.56 4.74
N LEU A 198 6.25 -13.46 4.41
CA LEU A 198 5.30 -14.11 5.33
C LEU A 198 5.96 -15.25 6.10
#